data_71f31341263cb143529ba6f62b8c3153
#
_entry.id   71f31341263cb143529ba6f62b8c3153
#
_cell.length_a   1.000
_cell.length_b   1.000
_cell.length_c   1.000
_cell.angle_alpha   90.00
_cell.angle_beta   90.00
_cell.angle_gamma   90.00
#
_symmetry.space_group_name_H-M   'P 1'
#
loop_
_entity.id
_entity.type
_entity.pdbx_description
1 polymer ?
#
loop_
_entity_poly.entity_id
_entity_poly.type
_entity_poly.pdbx_seq_one_letter_code
_entity_poly.pdbx_strand_id
1 'polypeptide(L)'
;MQKNFAQTDYAATARQAAAEGAVLLRYHRHALPLEKGCCVAVFGRNQLHYYRCGIGSGGMVNSAYVISILDALKADSDIVLNQAVLSAYEAWHETHPLEGCNEWG
;
A
#
# COMPACT_ATOMS: atom_id res chain seq x y z
N MET A 1 -31.75 -2.77 18.83
CA MET A 1 -31.79 -2.60 17.37
C MET A 1 -30.35 -2.56 16.86
N GLN A 2 -29.78 -3.70 16.47
CA GLN A 2 -28.43 -3.75 15.90
C GLN A 2 -28.49 -3.17 14.48
N LYS A 3 -27.83 -2.04 14.27
CA LYS A 3 -27.57 -1.55 12.92
C LYS A 3 -26.57 -2.49 12.29
N ASN A 4 -26.99 -3.30 11.33
CA ASN A 4 -26.05 -4.00 10.43
C ASN A 4 -25.41 -2.95 9.54
N PHE A 5 -24.23 -2.49 9.93
CA PHE A 5 -23.41 -1.67 9.05
C PHE A 5 -22.90 -2.56 7.92
N ALA A 6 -23.12 -2.16 6.68
CA ALA A 6 -22.57 -2.86 5.54
C ALA A 6 -21.03 -2.79 5.58
N GLN A 7 -20.36 -3.83 5.15
CA GLN A 7 -18.89 -3.90 5.13
C GLN A 7 -18.25 -2.72 4.37
N THR A 8 -18.95 -2.21 3.37
CA THR A 8 -18.59 -1.01 2.60
C THR A 8 -18.48 0.25 3.44
N ASP A 9 -19.30 0.40 4.48
CA ASP A 9 -19.31 1.58 5.33
C ASP A 9 -18.07 1.62 6.23
N TYR A 10 -17.62 0.46 6.71
CA TYR A 10 -16.38 0.37 7.49
C TYR A 10 -15.14 0.65 6.64
N ALA A 11 -15.11 0.18 5.40
CA ALA A 11 -14.00 0.42 4.49
C ALA A 11 -13.85 1.91 4.14
N ALA A 12 -14.96 2.59 3.89
CA ALA A 12 -14.97 4.04 3.65
C ALA A 12 -14.50 4.83 4.88
N THR A 13 -15.00 4.48 6.06
CA THR A 13 -14.60 5.12 7.33
C THR A 13 -13.12 4.88 7.63
N ALA A 14 -12.62 3.66 7.42
CA ALA A 14 -11.21 3.32 7.65
C ALA A 14 -10.30 4.09 6.69
N ARG A 15 -10.67 4.21 5.43
CA ARG A 15 -9.95 5.02 4.44
C ARG A 15 -9.90 6.49 4.85
N GLN A 16 -11.03 7.05 5.26
CA GLN A 16 -11.10 8.44 5.72
C GLN A 16 -10.23 8.67 6.95
N ALA A 17 -10.31 7.80 7.94
CA ALA A 17 -9.48 7.87 9.15
C ALA A 17 -7.99 7.80 8.82
N ALA A 18 -7.58 6.93 7.91
CA ALA A 18 -6.19 6.81 7.47
C ALA A 18 -5.71 8.10 6.76
N ALA A 19 -6.55 8.68 5.89
CA ALA A 19 -6.23 9.92 5.19
C ALA A 19 -6.10 11.12 6.16
N GLU A 20 -7.02 11.23 7.13
CA GLU A 20 -6.99 12.29 8.14
C GLU A 20 -5.86 12.11 9.16
N GLY A 21 -5.42 10.87 9.37
CA GLY A 21 -4.28 10.55 10.26
C GLY A 21 -2.92 10.86 9.66
N ALA A 22 -2.84 11.12 8.35
CA ALA A 22 -1.58 11.45 7.69
C ALA A 22 -1.15 12.89 8.01
N VAL A 23 0.04 13.05 8.59
CA VAL A 23 0.59 14.35 8.97
C VAL A 23 1.85 14.65 8.16
N LEU A 24 1.82 15.76 7.42
CA LEU A 24 2.97 16.24 6.65
C LEU A 24 3.95 16.97 7.57
N LEU A 25 4.99 16.28 8.04
CA LEU A 25 5.97 16.83 8.98
C LEU A 25 6.96 17.78 8.33
N ARG A 26 7.24 17.60 7.05
CA ARG A 26 8.22 18.43 6.33
C ARG A 26 7.79 18.57 4.87
N TYR A 27 7.84 19.80 4.38
CA TYR A 27 7.46 20.13 3.02
C TYR A 27 8.57 20.92 2.32
N HIS A 28 9.13 20.37 1.26
CA HIS A 28 10.19 20.98 0.50
C HIS A 28 9.85 21.04 -0.98
N ARG A 29 10.19 22.18 -1.63
CA ARG A 29 10.15 22.37 -3.06
C ARG A 29 8.79 22.06 -3.72
N HIS A 30 7.71 22.19 -2.98
CA HIS A 30 6.36 21.91 -3.47
C HIS A 30 6.23 20.49 -4.08
N ALA A 31 6.88 19.49 -3.44
CA ALA A 31 6.88 18.11 -3.92
C ALA A 31 5.51 17.42 -3.84
N LEU A 32 4.58 17.98 -3.05
CA LEU A 32 3.22 17.49 -2.89
C LEU A 32 2.21 18.65 -3.04
N PRO A 33 0.99 18.39 -3.51
CA PRO A 33 0.53 17.13 -4.10
C PRO A 33 1.29 16.82 -5.38
N LEU A 34 1.31 15.54 -5.76
CA LEU A 34 1.89 15.11 -7.03
C LEU A 34 1.10 15.71 -8.20
N GLU A 35 1.79 16.16 -9.23
CA GLU A 35 1.15 16.65 -10.45
C GLU A 35 0.55 15.48 -11.23
N LYS A 36 -0.58 15.72 -11.92
CA LYS A 36 -1.20 14.72 -12.78
C LYS A 36 -0.26 14.28 -13.90
N GLY A 37 -0.18 12.97 -14.08
CA GLY A 37 0.71 12.36 -15.08
C GLY A 37 2.17 12.30 -14.66
N CYS A 38 2.51 12.66 -13.41
CA CYS A 38 3.88 12.52 -12.94
C CYS A 38 4.32 11.06 -12.91
N CYS A 39 5.59 10.83 -13.26
CA CYS A 39 6.20 9.51 -13.19
C CYS A 39 6.75 9.25 -11.79
N VAL A 40 6.21 8.22 -11.13
CA VAL A 40 6.58 7.83 -9.76
C VAL A 40 7.40 6.55 -9.79
N ALA A 41 8.59 6.58 -9.20
CA ALA A 41 9.40 5.40 -8.93
C ALA A 41 9.21 4.96 -7.49
N VAL A 42 8.78 3.70 -7.28
CA VAL A 42 8.61 3.12 -5.95
C VAL A 42 9.83 2.25 -5.63
N PHE A 43 10.42 2.49 -4.48
CA PHE A 43 11.60 1.75 -4.02
C PHE A 43 11.28 0.93 -2.77
N GLY A 44 11.92 -0.21 -2.65
CA GLY A 44 11.78 -1.12 -1.53
C GLY A 44 10.95 -2.36 -1.87
N ARG A 45 11.37 -3.51 -1.34
CA ARG A 45 10.75 -4.81 -1.64
C ARG A 45 9.31 -4.94 -1.12
N ASN A 46 8.95 -4.16 -0.10
CA ASN A 46 7.60 -4.15 0.46
C ASN A 46 6.53 -3.64 -0.50
N GLN A 47 6.91 -3.03 -1.62
CA GLN A 47 5.97 -2.70 -2.69
C GLN A 47 5.36 -3.95 -3.34
N LEU A 48 6.13 -5.06 -3.41
CA LEU A 48 5.70 -6.34 -3.98
C LEU A 48 5.11 -7.28 -2.90
N HIS A 49 5.66 -7.20 -1.68
CA HIS A 49 5.20 -7.97 -0.52
C HIS A 49 4.81 -7.03 0.61
N TYR A 50 3.58 -6.58 0.56
CA TYR A 50 3.05 -5.64 1.54
C TYR A 50 2.68 -6.35 2.85
N TYR A 51 3.27 -5.92 3.95
CA TYR A 51 2.91 -6.40 5.27
C TYR A 51 1.58 -5.81 5.71
N ARG A 52 0.54 -6.62 5.77
CA ARG A 52 -0.80 -6.21 6.24
C ARG A 52 -0.92 -6.16 7.76
N CYS A 53 -0.05 -6.88 8.46
CA CYS A 53 -0.04 -6.98 9.92
C CYS A 53 1.36 -7.31 10.42
N GLY A 54 1.61 -7.08 11.72
CA GLY A 54 2.88 -7.43 12.36
C GLY A 54 3.01 -8.93 12.62
N ILE A 55 4.22 -9.36 12.92
CA ILE A 55 4.55 -10.71 13.38
C ILE A 55 4.46 -10.69 14.90
N GLY A 56 3.47 -11.31 15.49
CA GLY A 56 3.32 -11.36 16.95
C GLY A 56 1.88 -11.65 17.36
N SER A 57 1.56 -11.44 18.61
CA SER A 57 0.25 -11.77 19.20
C SER A 57 -0.92 -11.02 18.54
N GLY A 58 -0.69 -9.88 17.90
CA GLY A 58 -1.65 -9.11 17.11
C GLY A 58 -1.53 -9.32 15.61
N GLY A 59 -0.70 -10.25 15.15
CA GLY A 59 -0.34 -10.39 13.75
C GLY A 59 -1.34 -11.15 12.88
N MET A 60 -2.27 -11.89 13.47
CA MET A 60 -3.25 -12.70 12.74
C MET A 60 -4.54 -11.90 12.50
N VAL A 61 -4.46 -10.91 11.64
CA VAL A 61 -5.64 -10.12 11.24
C VAL A 61 -6.33 -10.80 10.06
N ASN A 62 -7.57 -11.22 10.28
CA ASN A 62 -8.41 -11.71 9.20
C ASN A 62 -8.96 -10.52 8.41
N SER A 63 -8.42 -10.28 7.23
CA SER A 63 -8.87 -9.23 6.32
C SER A 63 -9.45 -9.84 5.04
N ALA A 64 -10.56 -9.28 4.56
CA ALA A 64 -11.19 -9.73 3.32
C ALA A 64 -10.31 -9.44 2.08
N TYR A 65 -9.51 -8.40 2.14
CA TYR A 65 -8.56 -8.01 1.09
C TYR A 65 -7.45 -7.14 1.68
N VAL A 66 -6.36 -7.03 0.94
CA VAL A 66 -5.24 -6.13 1.25
C VAL A 66 -4.96 -5.30 0.01
N ILE A 67 -4.80 -3.99 0.18
CA ILE A 67 -4.37 -3.07 -0.88
C ILE A 67 -2.98 -2.56 -0.50
N SER A 68 -2.00 -2.87 -1.31
CA SER A 68 -0.65 -2.34 -1.15
C SER A 68 -0.56 -0.89 -1.65
N ILE A 69 0.54 -0.21 -1.32
CA ILE A 69 0.87 1.10 -1.89
C ILE A 69 0.97 1.02 -3.41
N LEU A 70 1.58 -0.05 -3.93
CA LEU A 70 1.72 -0.28 -5.37
C LEU A 70 0.36 -0.48 -6.04
N ASP A 71 -0.56 -1.25 -5.42
CA ASP A 71 -1.91 -1.44 -5.95
C ASP A 71 -2.68 -0.11 -6.01
N ALA A 72 -2.57 0.70 -4.97
CA ALA A 72 -3.20 2.02 -4.93
C ALA A 72 -2.66 2.94 -6.02
N LEU A 73 -1.34 2.97 -6.24
CA LEU A 73 -0.72 3.76 -7.30
C LEU A 73 -1.06 3.25 -8.70
N LYS A 74 -1.18 1.92 -8.89
CA LYS A 74 -1.64 1.33 -10.16
C LYS A 74 -3.10 1.66 -10.48
N ALA A 75 -3.92 1.82 -9.47
CA ALA A 75 -5.33 2.17 -9.61
C ALA A 75 -5.57 3.68 -9.84
N ASP A 76 -4.58 4.51 -9.55
CA ASP A 76 -4.67 5.95 -9.73
C ASP A 76 -4.34 6.33 -11.18
N SER A 77 -5.34 6.86 -11.90
CA SER A 77 -5.18 7.29 -13.30
C SER A 77 -4.31 8.53 -13.48
N ASP A 78 -4.08 9.28 -12.42
CA ASP A 78 -3.27 10.50 -12.43
C ASP A 78 -1.78 10.23 -12.20
N ILE A 79 -1.40 8.98 -11.91
CA ILE A 79 -0.02 8.56 -11.63
C ILE A 79 0.49 7.63 -12.74
N VAL A 80 1.73 7.85 -13.16
CA VAL A 80 2.46 6.95 -14.07
C VAL A 80 3.58 6.27 -13.31
N LEU A 81 3.53 4.95 -13.20
CA LEU A 81 4.60 4.19 -12.54
C LEU A 81 5.84 4.07 -13.43
N ASN A 82 7.01 4.23 -12.84
CA ASN A 82 8.28 3.98 -13.51
C ASN A 82 8.48 2.46 -13.70
N GLN A 83 8.15 1.99 -14.91
CA GLN A 83 8.19 0.56 -15.24
C GLN A 83 9.59 -0.04 -15.17
N ALA A 84 10.63 0.72 -15.48
CA ALA A 84 12.00 0.22 -15.42
C ALA A 84 12.41 -0.13 -13.98
N VAL A 85 12.05 0.71 -13.01
CA VAL A 85 12.29 0.45 -11.59
C VAL A 85 11.44 -0.72 -11.11
N LEU A 86 10.15 -0.75 -11.46
CA LEU A 86 9.24 -1.83 -11.07
C LEU A 86 9.74 -3.18 -11.59
N SER A 87 10.06 -3.29 -12.89
CA SER A 87 10.54 -4.53 -13.49
C SER A 87 11.87 -5.00 -12.90
N ALA A 88 12.75 -4.06 -12.51
CA ALA A 88 13.99 -4.42 -11.81
C ALA A 88 13.72 -5.07 -10.44
N TYR A 89 12.73 -4.56 -9.69
CA TYR A 89 12.33 -5.16 -8.42
C TYR A 89 11.62 -6.50 -8.60
N GLU A 90 10.77 -6.64 -9.61
CA GLU A 90 10.09 -7.90 -9.94
C GLU A 90 11.11 -9.00 -10.29
N ALA A 91 12.04 -8.71 -11.19
CA ALA A 91 13.11 -9.64 -11.58
C ALA A 91 14.03 -10.00 -10.40
N TRP A 92 14.39 -9.03 -9.57
CA TRP A 92 15.19 -9.28 -8.37
C TRP A 92 14.45 -10.19 -7.39
N HIS A 93 13.15 -9.96 -7.22
CA HIS A 93 12.32 -10.73 -6.31
C HIS A 93 12.20 -12.21 -6.71
N GLU A 94 12.08 -12.50 -8.01
CA GLU A 94 12.06 -13.89 -8.52
C GLU A 94 13.28 -14.69 -8.08
N THR A 95 14.44 -14.04 -8.00
CA THR A 95 15.71 -14.67 -7.60
C THR A 95 15.99 -14.60 -6.09
N HIS A 96 15.23 -13.76 -5.35
CA HIS A 96 15.41 -13.54 -3.92
C HIS A 96 14.05 -13.62 -3.20
N PRO A 97 13.38 -14.77 -3.19
CA PRO A 97 12.11 -14.93 -2.50
C PRO A 97 12.26 -14.67 -1.00
N LEU A 98 11.17 -14.27 -0.36
CA LEU A 98 11.14 -14.15 1.10
C LEU A 98 11.08 -15.53 1.72
N GLU A 99 12.17 -15.95 2.35
CA GLU A 99 12.16 -17.19 3.13
C GLU A 99 11.42 -16.95 4.46
N GLY A 100 10.54 -17.88 4.82
CA GLY A 100 9.89 -17.92 6.13
C GLY A 100 8.73 -16.92 6.35
N CYS A 101 8.34 -16.14 5.35
CA CYS A 101 7.21 -15.19 5.49
C CYS A 101 5.89 -15.72 4.89
N ASN A 102 5.92 -16.88 4.26
CA ASN A 102 4.76 -17.42 3.51
C ASN A 102 3.66 -18.01 4.39
N GLU A 103 3.90 -18.22 5.68
CA GLU A 103 2.95 -18.87 6.58
C GLU A 103 2.06 -17.87 7.35
N TRP A 104 2.36 -16.58 7.30
CA TRP A 104 1.71 -15.58 8.16
C TRP A 104 1.19 -14.33 7.44
N GLY A 105 1.31 -14.29 6.12
CA GLY A 105 0.91 -13.11 5.35
C GLY A 105 -0.08 -13.37 4.24
#